data_c8bb2b2e7bbe2eae053298b4c992efe1
#
_entry.id   c8bb2b2e7bbe2eae053298b4c992efe1
#
_cell.length_a   1.000
_cell.length_b   1.000
_cell.length_c   1.000
_cell.angle_alpha   90.00
_cell.angle_beta   90.00
_cell.angle_gamma   90.00
#
_symmetry.space_group_name_H-M   'P 1'
#
loop_
_entity.id
_entity.type
_entity.pdbx_description
1 polymer ?
#
loop_
_entity_poly.entity_id
_entity_poly.type
_entity_poly.pdbx_seq_one_letter_code
_entity_poly.pdbx_strand_id
1 'polypeptide(L)'
;MLAITTSRVRRQPKMSTQRGTQMKLFKKLGLAAALATSLIAGQAIAQSALDEILSDGILKVGTTGDWNPMSVRDPATNKYVGYDIDIMTELAKDLGVELELVPTDWKTLVNGVVAGKYHMTGSASISPPRLKAAGYSDSYISVEILPFTTADKIGQFDSWDSVNKSSVKVSTTLGTTFEKLVRQWFPNATINVVEAPARGYQEVLAGRADVFITSNIEGSTLVEKFPNVRQIPVGEARAPTPIAMLLPQRDQVWINYVNSWIELKKAKGFFEATASEWGL
;
A
#
# COMPACT_ATOMS: atom_id res chain seq x y z
N MET A 1 -116.69 -20.65 5.88
CA MET A 1 -116.01 -20.98 7.12
C MET A 1 -114.54 -20.91 6.85
N LEU A 2 -113.89 -19.76 7.17
CA LEU A 2 -112.53 -19.42 6.84
C LEU A 2 -111.57 -19.85 7.95
N ALA A 3 -110.53 -20.58 7.60
CA ALA A 3 -109.44 -20.90 8.46
C ALA A 3 -108.28 -19.96 8.15
N ILE A 4 -107.81 -19.19 9.16
CA ILE A 4 -106.74 -18.25 9.06
C ILE A 4 -105.43 -19.01 9.44
N THR A 5 -104.50 -19.11 8.51
CA THR A 5 -103.16 -19.70 8.74
C THR A 5 -102.19 -18.61 9.00
N THR A 6 -101.60 -18.54 10.25
CA THR A 6 -100.59 -17.61 10.65
C THR A 6 -99.24 -18.17 10.28
N SER A 7 -98.49 -17.48 9.40
CA SER A 7 -97.13 -17.79 9.06
C SER A 7 -96.15 -17.18 10.08
N ARG A 8 -95.31 -18.03 10.69
CA ARG A 8 -94.25 -17.68 11.60
C ARG A 8 -93.00 -17.28 10.81
N VAL A 9 -92.65 -16.05 10.83
CA VAL A 9 -91.39 -15.53 10.30
C VAL A 9 -90.22 -15.97 11.20
N ARG A 10 -89.37 -16.82 10.71
CA ARG A 10 -88.09 -17.24 11.37
C ARG A 10 -87.02 -16.15 11.18
N ARG A 11 -86.63 -15.46 12.26
CA ARG A 11 -85.47 -14.55 12.29
C ARG A 11 -84.19 -15.35 12.23
N GLN A 12 -83.35 -15.13 11.20
CA GLN A 12 -82.00 -15.63 11.17
C GLN A 12 -81.10 -14.81 12.09
N PRO A 13 -80.09 -15.40 12.80
CA PRO A 13 -79.13 -14.66 13.63
C PRO A 13 -78.12 -13.96 12.75
N LYS A 14 -77.82 -12.68 13.06
CA LYS A 14 -76.74 -11.88 12.48
C LYS A 14 -75.46 -12.52 12.88
N MET A 15 -74.63 -13.07 11.91
CA MET A 15 -73.26 -13.42 12.10
C MET A 15 -72.44 -12.15 12.28
N SER A 16 -71.88 -12.00 13.49
CA SER A 16 -71.10 -10.88 13.94
C SER A 16 -69.72 -10.85 13.28
N THR A 17 -69.30 -9.67 12.96
CA THR A 17 -68.03 -9.17 12.44
C THR A 17 -66.80 -9.57 13.27
N GLN A 18 -66.40 -10.82 13.35
CA GLN A 18 -65.09 -11.20 13.96
C GLN A 18 -63.96 -11.52 12.97
N ARG A 19 -64.19 -11.55 11.67
CA ARG A 19 -63.14 -11.84 10.69
C ARG A 19 -62.21 -10.68 10.41
N GLY A 20 -62.58 -9.42 10.68
CA GLY A 20 -61.76 -8.24 10.39
C GLY A 20 -60.58 -8.00 11.36
N THR A 21 -60.73 -8.45 12.61
CA THR A 21 -59.72 -8.18 13.65
C THR A 21 -58.58 -9.20 13.63
N GLN A 22 -58.89 -10.44 13.31
CA GLN A 22 -57.85 -11.50 13.16
C GLN A 22 -56.90 -11.23 11.98
N MET A 23 -57.44 -10.77 10.85
CA MET A 23 -56.62 -10.51 9.64
C MET A 23 -55.68 -9.30 9.81
N LYS A 24 -56.07 -8.31 10.62
CA LYS A 24 -55.20 -7.16 10.96
C LYS A 24 -54.07 -7.52 11.93
N LEU A 25 -54.32 -8.49 12.82
CA LEU A 25 -53.32 -8.97 13.76
C LEU A 25 -52.22 -9.80 13.06
N PHE A 26 -52.60 -10.69 12.14
CA PHE A 26 -51.68 -11.49 11.33
C PHE A 26 -50.80 -10.62 10.39
N LYS A 27 -51.38 -9.55 9.81
CA LYS A 27 -50.61 -8.60 8.97
C LYS A 27 -49.60 -7.80 9.79
N LYS A 28 -49.89 -7.44 11.06
CA LYS A 28 -48.94 -6.75 11.96
C LYS A 28 -47.87 -7.66 12.49
N LEU A 29 -48.15 -8.94 12.76
CA LEU A 29 -47.13 -9.93 13.12
C LEU A 29 -46.22 -10.29 11.93
N GLY A 30 -46.75 -10.42 10.73
CA GLY A 30 -45.96 -10.67 9.53
C GLY A 30 -45.00 -9.53 9.18
N LEU A 31 -45.41 -8.26 9.40
CA LEU A 31 -44.58 -7.09 9.16
C LEU A 31 -43.48 -6.94 10.21
N ALA A 32 -43.77 -7.27 11.49
CA ALA A 32 -42.78 -7.26 12.56
C ALA A 32 -41.71 -8.36 12.41
N ALA A 33 -42.10 -9.55 11.91
CA ALA A 33 -41.17 -10.64 11.62
C ALA A 33 -40.29 -10.32 10.40
N ALA A 34 -40.81 -9.64 9.37
CA ALA A 34 -40.04 -9.20 8.20
C ALA A 34 -39.04 -8.07 8.55
N LEU A 35 -39.36 -7.19 9.49
CA LEU A 35 -38.40 -6.17 10.00
C LEU A 35 -37.33 -6.78 10.91
N ALA A 36 -37.64 -7.83 11.66
CA ALA A 36 -36.66 -8.50 12.53
C ALA A 36 -35.65 -9.32 11.73
N THR A 37 -36.04 -9.89 10.57
CA THR A 37 -35.11 -10.60 9.68
C THR A 37 -34.22 -9.68 8.86
N SER A 38 -34.59 -8.42 8.62
CA SER A 38 -33.72 -7.45 7.94
C SER A 38 -32.65 -6.83 8.83
N LEU A 39 -32.74 -6.98 10.16
CA LEU A 39 -31.70 -6.54 11.10
C LEU A 39 -30.59 -7.58 11.32
N ILE A 40 -30.74 -8.80 10.78
CA ILE A 40 -29.72 -9.86 10.75
C ILE A 40 -29.08 -9.96 9.33
N ALA A 41 -29.22 -8.95 8.48
CA ALA A 41 -28.26 -8.75 7.42
C ALA A 41 -26.94 -8.44 8.09
N GLY A 42 -26.24 -9.53 8.50
CA GLY A 42 -24.95 -9.48 9.16
C GLY A 42 -24.08 -8.50 8.39
N GLN A 43 -23.53 -7.55 9.08
CA GLN A 43 -22.39 -6.83 8.55
C GLN A 43 -21.43 -7.92 8.07
N ALA A 44 -21.31 -8.10 6.78
CA ALA A 44 -20.21 -8.88 6.23
C ALA A 44 -18.98 -8.16 6.75
N ILE A 45 -18.43 -8.64 7.86
CA ILE A 45 -17.13 -8.20 8.35
C ILE A 45 -16.22 -8.54 7.18
N ALA A 46 -15.71 -7.52 6.52
CA ALA A 46 -14.73 -7.74 5.46
C ALA A 46 -13.63 -8.61 6.06
N GLN A 47 -13.43 -9.78 5.49
CA GLN A 47 -12.43 -10.73 5.94
C GLN A 47 -11.07 -10.02 5.95
N SER A 48 -10.32 -10.16 7.03
CA SER A 48 -8.98 -9.58 7.12
C SER A 48 -8.04 -10.29 6.13
N ALA A 49 -7.09 -9.56 5.57
CA ALA A 49 -6.00 -10.15 4.78
C ALA A 49 -5.23 -11.20 5.59
N LEU A 50 -5.14 -11.06 6.91
CA LEU A 50 -4.55 -12.10 7.77
C LEU A 50 -5.31 -13.42 7.68
N ASP A 51 -6.65 -13.39 7.73
CA ASP A 51 -7.46 -14.60 7.62
C ASP A 51 -7.32 -15.24 6.22
N GLU A 52 -7.29 -14.40 5.17
CA GLU A 52 -7.06 -14.85 3.79
C GLU A 52 -5.69 -15.52 3.64
N ILE A 53 -4.62 -14.86 4.10
CA ILE A 53 -3.25 -15.38 4.07
C ILE A 53 -3.15 -16.73 4.76
N LEU A 54 -3.74 -16.86 5.96
CA LEU A 54 -3.68 -18.10 6.73
C LEU A 54 -4.51 -19.24 6.11
N SER A 55 -5.66 -18.91 5.49
CA SER A 55 -6.51 -19.89 4.83
C SER A 55 -5.93 -20.38 3.50
N ASP A 56 -5.34 -19.48 2.72
CA ASP A 56 -4.76 -19.77 1.41
C ASP A 56 -3.35 -20.34 1.52
N GLY A 57 -2.69 -20.13 2.67
CA GLY A 57 -1.30 -20.54 2.88
C GLY A 57 -0.29 -19.72 2.09
N ILE A 58 -0.66 -18.49 1.64
CA ILE A 58 0.18 -17.67 0.77
C ILE A 58 0.16 -16.21 1.22
N LEU A 59 1.34 -15.62 1.43
CA LEU A 59 1.55 -14.18 1.58
C LEU A 59 1.93 -13.56 0.24
N LYS A 60 1.03 -12.79 -0.38
CA LYS A 60 1.31 -12.05 -1.61
C LYS A 60 1.88 -10.68 -1.29
N VAL A 61 3.07 -10.36 -1.81
CA VAL A 61 3.77 -9.08 -1.58
C VAL A 61 4.08 -8.40 -2.91
N GLY A 62 3.58 -7.19 -3.08
CA GLY A 62 3.91 -6.34 -4.23
C GLY A 62 5.34 -5.83 -4.12
N THR A 63 6.17 -6.07 -5.14
CA THR A 63 7.56 -5.61 -5.19
C THR A 63 7.92 -4.99 -6.54
N THR A 64 8.69 -3.90 -6.51
CA THR A 64 9.10 -3.20 -7.74
C THR A 64 10.37 -3.79 -8.37
N GLY A 65 11.25 -4.35 -7.54
CA GLY A 65 12.49 -5.00 -7.99
C GLY A 65 13.51 -4.06 -8.64
N ASP A 66 13.41 -2.77 -8.38
CA ASP A 66 14.26 -1.74 -9.00
C ASP A 66 14.92 -0.79 -7.98
N TRP A 67 14.79 -1.05 -6.68
CA TRP A 67 15.36 -0.22 -5.62
C TRP A 67 16.47 -0.98 -4.84
N ASN A 68 17.70 -0.87 -5.32
CA ASN A 68 18.87 -1.52 -4.72
C ASN A 68 19.32 -0.78 -3.43
N PRO A 69 19.61 -1.48 -2.31
CA PRO A 69 19.56 -2.93 -2.08
C PRO A 69 18.24 -3.43 -1.48
N MET A 70 17.19 -2.62 -1.45
CA MET A 70 15.91 -2.96 -0.82
C MET A 70 15.21 -4.11 -1.56
N SER A 71 15.00 -3.96 -2.87
CA SER A 71 14.51 -5.04 -3.73
C SER A 71 15.11 -4.92 -5.13
N VAL A 72 15.72 -6.00 -5.59
CA VAL A 72 16.36 -6.08 -6.91
C VAL A 72 15.85 -7.33 -7.62
N ARG A 73 15.35 -7.15 -8.85
CA ARG A 73 15.01 -8.26 -9.73
C ARG A 73 16.19 -8.59 -10.63
N ASP A 74 16.68 -9.80 -10.54
CA ASP A 74 17.67 -10.33 -11.48
C ASP A 74 17.01 -10.60 -12.83
N PRO A 75 17.40 -9.91 -13.90
CA PRO A 75 16.77 -10.09 -15.22
C PRO A 75 17.04 -11.44 -15.86
N ALA A 76 18.12 -12.14 -15.47
CA ALA A 76 18.47 -13.45 -16.03
C ALA A 76 17.63 -14.59 -15.41
N THR A 77 17.37 -14.51 -14.10
CA THR A 77 16.68 -15.58 -13.36
C THR A 77 15.25 -15.20 -12.97
N ASN A 78 14.87 -13.93 -13.10
CA ASN A 78 13.63 -13.33 -12.59
C ASN A 78 13.44 -13.44 -11.07
N LYS A 79 14.47 -13.80 -10.33
CA LYS A 79 14.44 -13.85 -8.87
C LYS A 79 14.60 -12.46 -8.28
N TYR A 80 13.97 -12.26 -7.15
CA TYR A 80 14.13 -11.05 -6.35
C TYR A 80 15.07 -11.33 -5.19
N VAL A 81 15.92 -10.36 -4.89
CA VAL A 81 16.82 -10.34 -3.74
C VAL A 81 16.83 -8.96 -3.12
N GLY A 82 17.23 -8.85 -1.86
CA GLY A 82 17.36 -7.57 -1.18
C GLY A 82 16.81 -7.59 0.24
N TYR A 83 17.10 -6.52 0.95
CA TYR A 83 16.68 -6.32 2.34
C TYR A 83 15.17 -6.57 2.54
N ASP A 84 14.31 -6.00 1.69
CA ASP A 84 12.86 -6.22 1.75
C ASP A 84 12.48 -7.68 1.52
N ILE A 85 13.20 -8.36 0.64
CA ILE A 85 12.90 -9.74 0.29
C ILE A 85 13.17 -10.66 1.47
N ASP A 86 14.26 -10.42 2.20
CA ASP A 86 14.61 -11.18 3.39
C ASP A 86 13.61 -10.91 4.53
N ILE A 87 13.19 -9.65 4.72
CA ILE A 87 12.14 -9.29 5.67
C ILE A 87 10.81 -9.99 5.34
N MET A 88 10.38 -9.97 4.08
CA MET A 88 9.12 -10.62 3.66
C MET A 88 9.21 -12.14 3.76
N THR A 89 10.38 -12.71 3.50
CA THR A 89 10.62 -14.14 3.66
C THR A 89 10.49 -14.56 5.12
N GLU A 90 11.07 -13.79 6.04
CA GLU A 90 10.95 -14.07 7.48
C GLU A 90 9.52 -13.88 7.99
N LEU A 91 8.79 -12.86 7.47
CA LEU A 91 7.36 -12.66 7.82
C LEU A 91 6.52 -13.85 7.35
N ALA A 92 6.69 -14.31 6.12
CA ALA A 92 5.97 -15.48 5.59
C ALA A 92 6.29 -16.76 6.39
N LYS A 93 7.54 -16.95 6.76
CA LYS A 93 8.00 -18.05 7.61
C LYS A 93 7.34 -18.02 8.99
N ASP A 94 7.26 -16.86 9.64
CA ASP A 94 6.61 -16.71 10.95
C ASP A 94 5.09 -16.91 10.87
N LEU A 95 4.47 -16.58 9.73
CA LEU A 95 3.06 -16.91 9.44
C LEU A 95 2.84 -18.39 9.12
N GLY A 96 3.90 -19.14 8.80
CA GLY A 96 3.82 -20.54 8.36
C GLY A 96 3.22 -20.69 6.95
N VAL A 97 3.43 -19.73 6.05
CA VAL A 97 2.87 -19.67 4.70
C VAL A 97 3.96 -19.51 3.64
N GLU A 98 3.62 -19.73 2.37
CA GLU A 98 4.50 -19.43 1.23
C GLU A 98 4.53 -17.93 0.91
N LEU A 99 5.68 -17.42 0.45
CA LEU A 99 5.85 -16.06 -0.05
C LEU A 99 5.66 -16.03 -1.56
N GLU A 100 4.69 -15.25 -2.05
CA GLU A 100 4.53 -14.92 -3.46
C GLU A 100 4.89 -13.45 -3.70
N LEU A 101 5.96 -13.20 -4.48
CA LEU A 101 6.36 -11.86 -4.89
C LEU A 101 5.64 -11.46 -6.17
N VAL A 102 4.75 -10.47 -6.09
CA VAL A 102 3.94 -9.98 -7.21
C VAL A 102 4.61 -8.76 -7.84
N PRO A 103 5.04 -8.84 -9.11
CA PRO A 103 5.65 -7.71 -9.79
C PRO A 103 4.72 -6.50 -9.87
N THR A 104 5.24 -5.33 -9.54
CA THR A 104 4.55 -4.05 -9.69
C THR A 104 5.54 -2.92 -10.00
N ASP A 105 5.08 -1.69 -10.10
CA ASP A 105 5.89 -0.49 -10.26
C ASP A 105 5.46 0.60 -9.27
N TRP A 106 6.25 1.67 -9.15
CA TRP A 106 5.99 2.77 -8.20
C TRP A 106 4.68 3.51 -8.47
N LYS A 107 4.23 3.56 -9.71
CA LYS A 107 3.00 4.22 -10.15
C LYS A 107 1.76 3.43 -9.73
N THR A 108 1.84 2.11 -9.74
CA THR A 108 0.72 1.20 -9.47
C THR A 108 0.75 0.58 -8.08
N LEU A 109 1.84 0.75 -7.32
CA LEU A 109 2.10 0.14 -6.02
C LEU A 109 0.92 0.30 -5.03
N VAL A 110 0.44 1.53 -4.83
CA VAL A 110 -0.69 1.81 -3.92
C VAL A 110 -1.98 1.19 -4.43
N ASN A 111 -2.25 1.34 -5.73
CA ASN A 111 -3.47 0.81 -6.34
C ASN A 111 -3.54 -0.71 -6.28
N GLY A 112 -2.40 -1.40 -6.31
CA GLY A 112 -2.34 -2.85 -6.17
C GLY A 112 -2.80 -3.33 -4.79
N VAL A 113 -2.39 -2.64 -3.71
CA VAL A 113 -2.89 -2.91 -2.35
C VAL A 113 -4.39 -2.62 -2.26
N VAL A 114 -4.82 -1.46 -2.76
CA VAL A 114 -6.24 -1.05 -2.72
C VAL A 114 -7.14 -2.02 -3.49
N ALA A 115 -6.64 -2.57 -4.58
CA ALA A 115 -7.37 -3.53 -5.42
C ALA A 115 -7.23 -4.99 -4.96
N GLY A 116 -6.51 -5.28 -3.86
CA GLY A 116 -6.30 -6.64 -3.36
C GLY A 116 -5.45 -7.52 -4.28
N LYS A 117 -4.61 -6.94 -5.15
CA LYS A 117 -3.70 -7.73 -5.99
C LYS A 117 -2.61 -8.42 -5.16
N TYR A 118 -2.27 -7.84 -4.04
CA TYR A 118 -1.36 -8.35 -3.03
C TYR A 118 -1.78 -7.83 -1.66
N HIS A 119 -1.43 -8.56 -0.62
CA HIS A 119 -1.84 -8.28 0.75
C HIS A 119 -1.08 -7.09 1.35
N MET A 120 0.13 -6.84 0.85
CA MET A 120 1.00 -5.76 1.30
C MET A 120 2.12 -5.49 0.29
N THR A 121 2.93 -4.48 0.58
CA THR A 121 4.22 -4.28 -0.11
C THR A 121 5.36 -4.39 0.88
N GLY A 122 6.60 -4.51 0.38
CA GLY A 122 7.78 -4.18 1.15
C GLY A 122 7.91 -2.67 1.42
N SER A 123 9.13 -2.18 1.43
CA SER A 123 9.44 -0.77 1.73
C SER A 123 8.74 0.23 0.83
N ALA A 124 8.02 1.15 1.45
CA ALA A 124 7.43 2.31 0.76
C ALA A 124 7.56 3.56 1.63
N SER A 125 7.97 4.67 1.03
CA SER A 125 8.01 5.96 1.73
C SER A 125 6.64 6.36 2.24
N ILE A 126 6.53 6.70 3.52
CA ILE A 126 5.30 7.29 4.07
C ILE A 126 5.12 8.68 3.48
N SER A 127 3.96 8.95 2.93
CA SER A 127 3.65 10.27 2.37
C SER A 127 2.16 10.59 2.49
N PRO A 128 1.79 11.89 2.67
CA PRO A 128 0.38 12.27 2.81
C PRO A 128 -0.55 11.82 1.68
N PRO A 129 -0.13 11.80 0.40
CA PRO A 129 -0.99 11.28 -0.66
C PRO A 129 -1.24 9.77 -0.55
N ARG A 130 -0.23 8.98 -0.18
CA ARG A 130 -0.36 7.52 -0.01
C ARG A 130 -1.18 7.16 1.22
N LEU A 131 -1.02 7.90 2.33
CA LEU A 131 -1.82 7.73 3.56
C LEU A 131 -3.32 7.95 3.35
N LYS A 132 -3.73 8.71 2.33
CA LYS A 132 -5.15 8.88 2.00
C LYS A 132 -5.75 7.65 1.33
N ALA A 133 -4.95 6.79 0.73
CA ALA A 133 -5.40 5.67 -0.08
C ALA A 133 -5.12 4.30 0.56
N ALA A 134 -4.03 4.17 1.30
CA ALA A 134 -3.60 2.92 1.92
C ALA A 134 -3.20 3.12 3.38
N GLY A 135 -3.25 2.05 4.16
CA GLY A 135 -2.65 1.96 5.49
C GLY A 135 -1.14 1.73 5.42
N TYR A 136 -0.49 1.89 6.54
CA TYR A 136 0.93 1.63 6.71
C TYR A 136 1.17 0.85 8.00
N SER A 137 2.23 0.07 8.00
CA SER A 137 2.84 -0.44 9.22
C SER A 137 3.57 0.68 9.97
N ASP A 138 4.05 0.37 11.17
CA ASP A 138 5.09 1.16 11.81
C ASP A 138 6.37 1.16 10.94
N SER A 139 7.11 2.27 11.01
CA SER A 139 8.36 2.41 10.28
C SER A 139 9.45 1.53 10.89
N TYR A 140 10.23 0.88 10.05
CA TYR A 140 11.34 0.02 10.47
C TYR A 140 12.71 0.48 9.96
N ILE A 141 12.73 1.44 9.04
CA ILE A 141 13.94 2.10 8.53
C ILE A 141 13.59 3.52 8.08
N SER A 142 14.58 4.40 8.01
CA SER A 142 14.42 5.75 7.48
C SER A 142 15.47 6.02 6.43
N VAL A 143 15.12 6.81 5.42
CA VAL A 143 16.05 7.25 4.38
C VAL A 143 16.15 8.76 4.36
N GLU A 144 17.29 9.25 3.91
CA GLU A 144 17.54 10.65 3.60
C GLU A 144 17.66 10.82 2.09
N ILE A 145 17.28 11.98 1.58
CA ILE A 145 17.28 12.25 0.15
C ILE A 145 18.49 13.08 -0.21
N LEU A 146 19.24 12.62 -1.21
CA LEU A 146 20.52 13.19 -1.65
C LEU A 146 20.58 13.31 -3.18
N PRO A 147 21.35 14.28 -3.68
CA PRO A 147 21.62 14.45 -5.10
C PRO A 147 22.91 13.75 -5.52
N PHE A 148 22.92 13.15 -6.70
CA PHE A 148 24.07 12.47 -7.28
C PHE A 148 24.29 12.90 -8.72
N THR A 149 25.54 12.88 -9.16
CA THR A 149 25.98 13.22 -10.52
C THR A 149 27.14 12.32 -10.95
N THR A 150 27.78 12.62 -12.07
CA THR A 150 28.99 11.93 -12.52
C THR A 150 30.28 12.69 -12.14
N ALA A 151 31.40 11.98 -12.11
CA ALA A 151 32.70 12.54 -11.72
C ALA A 151 33.15 13.69 -12.61
N ASP A 152 32.79 13.68 -13.89
CA ASP A 152 33.08 14.75 -14.84
C ASP A 152 32.23 16.01 -14.63
N LYS A 153 31.07 15.88 -13.98
CA LYS A 153 30.15 17.00 -13.71
C LYS A 153 30.18 17.49 -12.26
N ILE A 154 30.82 16.76 -11.33
CA ILE A 154 30.78 17.07 -9.90
C ILE A 154 31.24 18.51 -9.58
N GLY A 155 32.23 19.04 -10.31
CA GLY A 155 32.73 20.40 -10.13
C GLY A 155 31.72 21.50 -10.46
N GLN A 156 30.57 21.18 -11.03
CA GLN A 156 29.48 22.13 -11.34
C GLN A 156 28.50 22.28 -10.17
N PHE A 157 28.59 21.41 -9.16
CA PHE A 157 27.63 21.31 -8.08
C PHE A 157 28.31 21.31 -6.70
N ASP A 158 27.88 22.22 -5.83
CA ASP A 158 28.39 22.40 -4.46
C ASP A 158 27.28 22.53 -3.41
N SER A 159 26.03 22.58 -3.85
CA SER A 159 24.87 22.86 -2.99
C SER A 159 23.56 22.43 -3.67
N TRP A 160 22.48 22.41 -2.92
CA TRP A 160 21.14 22.22 -3.48
C TRP A 160 20.75 23.31 -4.50
N ASP A 161 21.20 24.54 -4.28
CA ASP A 161 20.89 25.66 -5.16
C ASP A 161 21.61 25.56 -6.50
N SER A 162 22.80 24.95 -6.53
CA SER A 162 23.52 24.69 -7.77
C SER A 162 22.79 23.69 -8.69
N VAL A 163 21.91 22.83 -8.12
CA VAL A 163 21.04 21.93 -8.88
C VAL A 163 19.81 22.64 -9.46
N ASN A 164 19.33 23.71 -8.80
CA ASN A 164 18.11 24.41 -9.22
C ASN A 164 18.40 25.53 -10.26
N LYS A 165 19.00 25.18 -11.37
CA LYS A 165 19.30 26.10 -12.48
C LYS A 165 18.64 25.65 -13.77
N SER A 166 18.27 26.60 -14.62
CA SER A 166 17.60 26.31 -15.91
C SER A 166 18.45 25.49 -16.89
N SER A 167 19.77 25.51 -16.71
CA SER A 167 20.72 24.70 -17.48
C SER A 167 20.85 23.24 -16.98
N VAL A 168 20.28 22.91 -15.81
CA VAL A 168 20.41 21.60 -15.18
C VAL A 168 19.21 20.72 -15.51
N LYS A 169 19.48 19.48 -15.89
CA LYS A 169 18.47 18.42 -16.06
C LYS A 169 18.53 17.47 -14.88
N VAL A 170 17.45 17.40 -14.10
CA VAL A 170 17.31 16.53 -12.94
C VAL A 170 16.46 15.34 -13.32
N SER A 171 16.99 14.13 -13.14
CA SER A 171 16.28 12.89 -13.42
C SER A 171 15.65 12.29 -12.18
N THR A 172 14.46 11.72 -12.32
CA THR A 172 13.72 11.02 -11.28
C THR A 172 12.83 9.92 -11.87
N THR A 173 12.32 9.02 -11.04
CA THR A 173 11.47 7.91 -11.48
C THR A 173 10.00 8.20 -11.20
N LEU A 174 9.15 7.96 -12.20
CA LEU A 174 7.71 8.17 -12.17
C LEU A 174 7.03 7.39 -11.03
N GLY A 175 6.09 8.04 -10.34
CA GLY A 175 5.30 7.44 -9.26
C GLY A 175 6.01 7.34 -7.92
N THR A 176 7.30 7.66 -7.85
CA THR A 176 8.03 7.75 -6.58
C THR A 176 7.63 9.00 -5.79
N THR A 177 7.87 8.99 -4.49
CA THR A 177 7.73 10.21 -3.68
C THR A 177 8.74 11.27 -4.09
N PHE A 178 9.91 10.86 -4.59
CA PHE A 178 10.97 11.75 -5.04
C PHE A 178 10.55 12.60 -6.25
N GLU A 179 9.73 12.09 -7.17
CA GLU A 179 9.25 12.86 -8.30
C GLU A 179 8.56 14.17 -7.88
N LYS A 180 7.70 14.10 -6.85
CA LYS A 180 7.01 15.30 -6.33
C LYS A 180 7.97 16.27 -5.67
N LEU A 181 8.90 15.75 -4.87
CA LEU A 181 9.90 16.56 -4.17
C LEU A 181 10.84 17.24 -5.14
N VAL A 182 11.30 16.56 -6.18
CA VAL A 182 12.17 17.13 -7.23
C VAL A 182 11.50 18.29 -7.93
N ARG A 183 10.23 18.17 -8.30
CA ARG A 183 9.47 19.26 -8.93
C ARG A 183 9.28 20.47 -7.99
N GLN A 184 9.14 20.21 -6.69
CA GLN A 184 8.99 21.26 -5.68
C GLN A 184 10.32 21.96 -5.36
N TRP A 185 11.42 21.20 -5.28
CA TRP A 185 12.72 21.72 -4.87
C TRP A 185 13.48 22.40 -5.99
N PHE A 186 13.23 21.99 -7.23
CA PHE A 186 13.95 22.47 -8.41
C PHE A 186 13.02 23.07 -9.47
N PRO A 187 12.24 24.11 -9.13
CA PRO A 187 11.29 24.72 -10.06
C PRO A 187 11.95 25.38 -11.30
N ASN A 188 13.26 25.67 -11.21
CA ASN A 188 14.00 26.26 -12.31
C ASN A 188 14.69 25.22 -13.20
N ALA A 189 14.91 23.99 -12.70
CA ALA A 189 15.58 22.94 -13.46
C ALA A 189 14.61 22.23 -14.42
N THR A 190 15.18 21.62 -15.46
CA THR A 190 14.41 20.72 -16.33
C THR A 190 14.29 19.35 -15.67
N ILE A 191 13.06 18.91 -15.40
CA ILE A 191 12.82 17.61 -14.77
C ILE A 191 12.60 16.53 -15.82
N ASN A 192 13.49 15.54 -15.86
CA ASN A 192 13.41 14.35 -16.70
C ASN A 192 12.83 13.20 -15.87
N VAL A 193 11.58 12.80 -16.16
CA VAL A 193 10.91 11.70 -15.46
C VAL A 193 10.98 10.45 -16.31
N VAL A 194 11.53 9.37 -15.75
CA VAL A 194 11.62 8.06 -16.42
C VAL A 194 10.64 7.07 -15.80
N GLU A 195 10.11 6.18 -16.63
CA GLU A 195 9.17 5.13 -16.19
C GLU A 195 9.93 3.81 -15.97
N ALA A 196 9.55 3.07 -14.92
CA ALA A 196 10.12 1.75 -14.67
C ALA A 196 10.02 0.82 -15.90
N PRO A 197 11.02 -0.04 -16.15
CA PRO A 197 12.14 -0.36 -15.27
C PRO A 197 13.32 0.61 -15.35
N ALA A 198 13.26 1.67 -16.15
CA ALA A 198 14.32 2.68 -16.19
C ALA A 198 14.37 3.47 -14.86
N ARG A 199 15.60 3.81 -14.46
CA ARG A 199 15.87 4.57 -13.23
C ARG A 199 16.57 5.88 -13.54
N GLY A 200 16.32 6.91 -12.72
CA GLY A 200 16.89 8.23 -12.93
C GLY A 200 18.43 8.25 -13.02
N TYR A 201 19.12 7.41 -12.27
CA TYR A 201 20.57 7.33 -12.34
C TYR A 201 21.10 6.86 -13.72
N GLN A 202 20.35 6.02 -14.42
CA GLN A 202 20.73 5.54 -15.76
C GLN A 202 20.77 6.69 -16.79
N GLU A 203 19.88 7.68 -16.63
CA GLU A 203 19.87 8.88 -17.46
C GLU A 203 21.13 9.74 -17.25
N VAL A 204 21.60 9.80 -15.99
CA VAL A 204 22.84 10.53 -15.66
C VAL A 204 24.06 9.80 -16.18
N LEU A 205 24.13 8.48 -16.01
CA LEU A 205 25.23 7.67 -16.54
C LEU A 205 25.28 7.71 -18.07
N ALA A 206 24.15 7.84 -18.74
CA ALA A 206 24.05 7.96 -20.19
C ALA A 206 24.23 9.40 -20.71
N GLY A 207 24.48 10.39 -19.85
CA GLY A 207 24.63 11.79 -20.21
C GLY A 207 23.35 12.52 -20.66
N ARG A 208 22.18 11.91 -20.46
CA ARG A 208 20.87 12.50 -20.80
C ARG A 208 20.29 13.39 -19.70
N ALA A 209 20.82 13.26 -18.46
CA ALA A 209 20.56 14.15 -17.35
C ALA A 209 21.89 14.53 -16.67
N ASP A 210 21.84 15.54 -15.78
CA ASP A 210 23.01 16.04 -15.06
C ASP A 210 23.04 15.51 -13.63
N VAL A 211 21.87 15.45 -13.01
CA VAL A 211 21.71 15.08 -11.59
C VAL A 211 20.57 14.08 -11.48
N PHE A 212 20.69 13.10 -10.59
CA PHE A 212 19.56 12.31 -10.12
C PHE A 212 19.40 12.44 -8.61
N ILE A 213 18.15 12.33 -8.17
CA ILE A 213 17.79 12.44 -6.77
C ILE A 213 17.30 11.07 -6.30
N THR A 214 17.94 10.57 -5.24
CA THR A 214 17.55 9.30 -4.63
C THR A 214 17.84 9.29 -3.13
N SER A 215 17.63 8.14 -2.48
CA SER A 215 17.97 7.97 -1.07
C SER A 215 19.46 7.78 -0.86
N ASN A 216 19.93 8.09 0.36
CA ASN A 216 21.27 7.74 0.82
C ASN A 216 21.57 6.25 0.60
N ILE A 217 20.61 5.37 0.88
CA ILE A 217 20.71 3.91 0.73
C ILE A 217 21.02 3.52 -0.73
N GLU A 218 20.15 3.90 -1.68
CA GLU A 218 20.41 3.59 -3.10
C GLU A 218 21.66 4.31 -3.60
N GLY A 219 21.85 5.56 -3.18
CA GLY A 219 23.01 6.35 -3.59
C GLY A 219 24.34 5.71 -3.20
N SER A 220 24.46 5.18 -1.99
CA SER A 220 25.67 4.48 -1.52
C SER A 220 25.99 3.27 -2.40
N THR A 221 24.99 2.43 -2.68
CA THR A 221 25.20 1.25 -3.55
C THR A 221 25.56 1.64 -4.99
N LEU A 222 25.03 2.76 -5.48
CA LEU A 222 25.36 3.24 -6.82
C LEU A 222 26.77 3.82 -6.91
N VAL A 223 27.24 4.52 -5.88
CA VAL A 223 28.63 5.02 -5.79
C VAL A 223 29.63 3.87 -5.73
N GLU A 224 29.30 2.79 -5.02
CA GLU A 224 30.11 1.57 -4.97
C GLU A 224 30.14 0.84 -6.32
N LYS A 225 28.97 0.65 -6.92
CA LYS A 225 28.83 -0.13 -8.17
C LYS A 225 29.34 0.60 -9.40
N PHE A 226 29.21 1.92 -9.44
CA PHE A 226 29.59 2.76 -10.58
C PHE A 226 30.66 3.77 -10.20
N PRO A 227 31.95 3.51 -10.46
CA PRO A 227 33.04 4.39 -10.06
C PRO A 227 32.96 5.83 -10.58
N ASN A 228 32.08 6.08 -11.58
CA ASN A 228 31.83 7.41 -12.11
C ASN A 228 30.70 8.16 -11.38
N VAL A 229 29.93 7.53 -10.50
CA VAL A 229 28.88 8.20 -9.71
C VAL A 229 29.50 8.92 -8.51
N ARG A 230 29.00 10.13 -8.25
CA ARG A 230 29.42 10.96 -7.11
C ARG A 230 28.21 11.58 -6.42
N GLN A 231 28.21 11.57 -5.11
CA GLN A 231 27.29 12.36 -4.33
C GLN A 231 27.69 13.84 -4.41
N ILE A 232 26.73 14.73 -4.66
CA ILE A 232 26.94 16.17 -4.63
C ILE A 232 27.07 16.62 -3.17
N PRO A 233 28.08 17.44 -2.82
CA PRO A 233 28.32 17.89 -1.45
C PRO A 233 27.35 19.00 -1.04
N VAL A 234 26.13 18.64 -0.66
CA VAL A 234 25.06 19.59 -0.33
C VAL A 234 25.02 20.05 1.13
N GLY A 235 25.97 19.62 1.96
CA GLY A 235 25.99 19.87 3.40
C GLY A 235 25.05 18.93 4.16
N GLU A 236 23.76 19.15 4.08
CA GLU A 236 22.75 18.32 4.75
C GLU A 236 21.82 17.64 3.74
N ALA A 237 21.49 16.38 4.03
CA ALA A 237 20.44 15.67 3.31
C ALA A 237 19.07 16.31 3.58
N ARG A 238 18.14 16.16 2.63
CA ARG A 238 16.77 16.67 2.77
C ARG A 238 15.78 15.58 3.06
N ALA A 239 14.65 15.99 3.67
CA ALA A 239 13.45 15.21 3.87
C ALA A 239 13.71 13.80 4.42
N PRO A 240 14.17 13.65 5.69
CA PRO A 240 14.18 12.37 6.35
C PRO A 240 12.82 11.70 6.17
N THR A 241 12.81 10.52 5.55
CA THR A 241 11.57 9.87 5.14
C THR A 241 11.48 8.50 5.80
N PRO A 242 10.52 8.29 6.70
CA PRO A 242 10.26 6.98 7.26
C PRO A 242 9.74 6.04 6.17
N ILE A 243 10.24 4.82 6.21
CA ILE A 243 9.87 3.73 5.31
C ILE A 243 9.09 2.69 6.08
N ALA A 244 7.99 2.23 5.50
CA ALA A 244 7.10 1.26 6.10
C ALA A 244 6.43 0.40 5.00
N MET A 245 5.71 -0.62 5.41
CA MET A 245 4.95 -1.50 4.52
C MET A 245 3.60 -0.88 4.21
N LEU A 246 3.17 -0.86 2.94
CA LEU A 246 1.81 -0.49 2.56
C LEU A 246 0.86 -1.67 2.82
N LEU A 247 -0.30 -1.37 3.38
CA LEU A 247 -1.32 -2.33 3.80
C LEU A 247 -2.71 -1.84 3.39
N PRO A 248 -3.74 -2.70 3.32
CA PRO A 248 -5.12 -2.26 3.13
C PRO A 248 -5.54 -1.32 4.26
N GLN A 249 -5.97 -0.10 3.92
CA GLN A 249 -6.22 0.98 4.89
C GLN A 249 -7.23 0.63 5.99
N ARG A 250 -8.23 -0.19 5.69
CA ARG A 250 -9.32 -0.54 6.60
C ARG A 250 -9.10 -1.86 7.34
N ASP A 251 -8.01 -2.54 7.08
CA ASP A 251 -7.69 -3.82 7.70
C ASP A 251 -6.84 -3.64 8.95
N GLN A 252 -7.48 -3.21 10.02
CA GLN A 252 -6.79 -2.96 11.29
C GLN A 252 -6.23 -4.25 11.90
N VAL A 253 -6.83 -5.40 11.63
CA VAL A 253 -6.34 -6.71 12.13
C VAL A 253 -4.98 -7.01 11.52
N TRP A 254 -4.86 -6.88 10.20
CA TRP A 254 -3.59 -7.11 9.49
C TRP A 254 -2.54 -6.07 9.87
N ILE A 255 -2.91 -4.78 9.93
CA ILE A 255 -2.00 -3.70 10.36
C ILE A 255 -1.45 -3.97 11.78
N ASN A 256 -2.30 -4.34 12.72
CA ASN A 256 -1.89 -4.64 14.10
C ASN A 256 -0.97 -5.86 14.18
N TYR A 257 -1.26 -6.92 13.41
CA TYR A 257 -0.39 -8.08 13.33
C TYR A 257 1.01 -7.69 12.83
N VAL A 258 1.09 -6.98 11.72
CA VAL A 258 2.37 -6.54 11.12
C VAL A 258 3.13 -5.64 12.09
N ASN A 259 2.47 -4.70 12.77
CA ASN A 259 3.12 -3.83 13.75
C ASN A 259 3.68 -4.60 14.94
N SER A 260 2.88 -5.52 15.51
CA SER A 260 3.34 -6.37 16.61
C SER A 260 4.52 -7.27 16.18
N TRP A 261 4.49 -7.78 14.94
CA TRP A 261 5.59 -8.54 14.37
C TRP A 261 6.85 -7.68 14.20
N ILE A 262 6.73 -6.43 13.70
CA ILE A 262 7.85 -5.49 13.58
C ILE A 262 8.48 -5.21 14.96
N GLU A 263 7.67 -4.92 15.97
CA GLU A 263 8.17 -4.70 17.33
C GLU A 263 8.91 -5.92 17.88
N LEU A 264 8.34 -7.11 17.72
CA LEU A 264 8.97 -8.36 18.14
C LEU A 264 10.32 -8.58 17.44
N LYS A 265 10.38 -8.35 16.13
CA LYS A 265 11.60 -8.55 15.34
C LYS A 265 12.66 -7.48 15.64
N LYS A 266 12.27 -6.23 15.90
CA LYS A 266 13.18 -5.18 16.41
C LYS A 266 13.78 -5.57 17.75
N ALA A 267 12.96 -6.03 18.69
CA ALA A 267 13.43 -6.46 20.01
C ALA A 267 14.42 -7.64 19.95
N LYS A 268 14.37 -8.44 18.87
CA LYS A 268 15.31 -9.54 18.60
C LYS A 268 16.53 -9.14 17.75
N GLY A 269 16.65 -7.89 17.36
CA GLY A 269 17.77 -7.40 16.52
C GLY A 269 17.73 -7.88 15.07
N PHE A 270 16.57 -8.38 14.59
CA PHE A 270 16.46 -8.95 13.25
C PHE A 270 16.65 -7.89 12.16
N PHE A 271 16.02 -6.72 12.30
CA PHE A 271 16.12 -5.66 11.31
C PHE A 271 17.54 -5.12 11.19
N GLU A 272 18.23 -4.94 12.29
CA GLU A 272 19.61 -4.47 12.35
C GLU A 272 20.58 -5.50 11.74
N ALA A 273 20.40 -6.77 12.06
CA ALA A 273 21.22 -7.85 11.50
C ALA A 273 21.02 -7.94 9.97
N THR A 274 19.77 -7.95 9.50
CA THR A 274 19.48 -7.99 8.07
C THR A 274 19.98 -6.72 7.35
N ALA A 275 19.84 -5.54 7.96
CA ALA A 275 20.38 -4.30 7.40
C ALA A 275 21.91 -4.37 7.23
N SER A 276 22.62 -4.89 8.23
CA SER A 276 24.07 -5.07 8.16
C SER A 276 24.51 -6.01 7.04
N GLU A 277 23.73 -7.09 6.76
CA GLU A 277 24.02 -8.02 5.65
C GLU A 277 23.92 -7.33 4.28
N TRP A 278 23.06 -6.32 4.17
CA TRP A 278 22.86 -5.53 2.94
C TRP A 278 23.66 -4.21 2.90
N GLY A 279 24.52 -3.95 3.90
CA GLY A 279 25.33 -2.74 3.97
C GLY A 279 24.55 -1.45 4.25
N LEU A 280 23.45 -1.57 5.02
CA LEU A 280 22.56 -0.47 5.41
C LEU A 280 22.85 0.07 6.81
#